data_8c9a15595ead6e6b31ccf9bd84edd91b
#
_entry.id   8c9a15595ead6e6b31ccf9bd84edd91b
#
_cell.length_a   1.000
_cell.length_b   1.000
_cell.length_c   1.000
_cell.angle_alpha   90.00
_cell.angle_beta   90.00
_cell.angle_gamma   90.00
#
_symmetry.space_group_name_H-M   'P 1'
#
loop_
_entity.id
_entity.type
_entity.pdbx_description
1 polymer ?
#
loop_
_entity_poly.entity_id
_entity_poly.type
_entity_poly.pdbx_seq_one_letter_code
_entity_poly.pdbx_strand_id
1 'polypeptide(L)'
;MAKDIKYGVDARKKMEEGVNKVADTVRVTLGPKGRNVVLDKSFGTPLITNDGVTIAKEIELEDTFENMGAQLVKEVAAKTNDVAGDGTTTATVLAQAIINEGMKNLAAGANPIVMRKGMKKAMDAAVEDIKKEAKKVNGREQIAKVAAISASDETVGEMVADAMEKVSKDGVITIEESKTMQTELDLVEGMQFDRGYLSAYMCTDMEKMEANLEDPYILITDKKISNIQDLLPVLENIVKSGAKLLIIAEDVEGEALTTLIVNKLRGTFQVVAVKAPGYGDRRKEMLKDIAILTGAQVVSEELGLELKDTSMEMLGRAKSVKVTKDDTIIVDGLGDKKEISDRVAQIKGQLAETTSDFDKEKLQERLAKLAGGVAVIRVGAATETEMKEAKLRMEDALNATRAAVEEGIVAGGGTAYIHAAKAVEGVVKSLEGDEKTGAAIVYKALEAPLYRIAENAGLDGSVIVNKVAEAKAGTGFDAYKEEYVDMVQSGIIDPAKVTRSALQNAVSVASTLLTTEAVVATIKEPQPPMPAGNPGMGMM
;
A
#
# COMPACT_ATOMS: atom_id res chain seq x y z
N MET A 1 -21.69 -15.24 -23.31
CA MET A 1 -21.15 -16.18 -22.30
C MET A 1 -22.28 -16.62 -21.38
N ALA A 2 -22.46 -17.93 -21.24
CA ALA A 2 -23.46 -18.53 -20.34
C ALA A 2 -23.05 -18.28 -18.88
N LYS A 3 -24.04 -18.27 -17.97
CA LYS A 3 -23.83 -18.07 -16.54
C LYS A 3 -24.20 -19.32 -15.78
N ASP A 4 -23.43 -19.66 -14.79
CA ASP A 4 -23.74 -20.64 -13.75
C ASP A 4 -24.16 -19.90 -12.48
N ILE A 5 -25.25 -20.30 -11.85
CA ILE A 5 -25.85 -19.59 -10.70
C ILE A 5 -26.03 -20.58 -9.56
N LYS A 6 -25.49 -20.24 -8.39
CA LYS A 6 -25.74 -20.95 -7.15
C LYS A 6 -26.48 -20.07 -6.16
N TYR A 7 -27.30 -20.69 -5.31
CA TYR A 7 -28.14 -20.02 -4.35
C TYR A 7 -27.94 -20.52 -2.94
N GLY A 8 -28.29 -19.70 -1.97
CA GLY A 8 -28.44 -20.07 -0.57
C GLY A 8 -27.17 -20.68 0.04
N VAL A 9 -27.35 -21.82 0.67
CA VAL A 9 -26.27 -22.51 1.41
C VAL A 9 -25.12 -22.95 0.48
N ASP A 10 -25.42 -23.45 -0.72
CA ASP A 10 -24.39 -23.94 -1.65
C ASP A 10 -23.51 -22.80 -2.16
N ALA A 11 -24.09 -21.63 -2.45
CA ALA A 11 -23.36 -20.45 -2.85
C ALA A 11 -22.42 -19.97 -1.73
N ARG A 12 -22.95 -19.83 -0.51
CA ARG A 12 -22.18 -19.38 0.66
C ARG A 12 -21.06 -20.33 1.04
N LYS A 13 -21.32 -21.64 1.03
CA LYS A 13 -20.32 -22.66 1.35
C LYS A 13 -19.13 -22.62 0.40
N LYS A 14 -19.37 -22.49 -0.90
CA LYS A 14 -18.29 -22.37 -1.90
C LYS A 14 -17.45 -21.12 -1.69
N MET A 15 -18.09 -19.98 -1.39
CA MET A 15 -17.36 -18.76 -1.08
C MET A 15 -16.54 -18.88 0.22
N GLU A 16 -17.11 -19.51 1.26
CA GLU A 16 -16.41 -19.79 2.53
C GLU A 16 -15.17 -20.69 2.32
N GLU A 17 -15.26 -21.72 1.47
CA GLU A 17 -14.13 -22.57 1.10
C GLU A 17 -13.00 -21.75 0.46
N GLY A 18 -13.34 -20.81 -0.42
CA GLY A 18 -12.37 -19.90 -1.04
C GLY A 18 -11.73 -18.94 -0.05
N VAL A 19 -12.54 -18.33 0.83
CA VAL A 19 -12.05 -17.49 1.94
C VAL A 19 -11.05 -18.26 2.80
N ASN A 20 -11.40 -19.48 3.20
CA ASN A 20 -10.55 -20.28 4.08
C ASN A 20 -9.22 -20.66 3.40
N LYS A 21 -9.22 -21.04 2.12
CA LYS A 21 -7.99 -21.36 1.38
C LYS A 21 -6.99 -20.18 1.39
N VAL A 22 -7.45 -18.96 1.14
CA VAL A 22 -6.59 -17.78 1.19
C VAL A 22 -6.14 -17.49 2.61
N ALA A 23 -7.08 -17.40 3.55
CA ALA A 23 -6.78 -17.03 4.92
C ALA A 23 -5.88 -18.05 5.64
N ASP A 24 -6.08 -19.35 5.40
CA ASP A 24 -5.25 -20.41 5.97
C ASP A 24 -3.81 -20.37 5.44
N THR A 25 -3.62 -19.93 4.19
CA THR A 25 -2.28 -19.75 3.62
C THR A 25 -1.60 -18.49 4.20
N VAL A 26 -2.35 -17.40 4.37
CA VAL A 26 -1.80 -16.14 4.88
C VAL A 26 -1.50 -16.20 6.38
N ARG A 27 -2.39 -16.81 7.20
CA ARG A 27 -2.29 -16.78 8.68
C ARG A 27 -1.02 -17.43 9.25
N VAL A 28 -0.35 -18.31 8.49
CA VAL A 28 0.88 -18.99 8.94
C VAL A 28 2.04 -18.01 9.13
N THR A 29 1.95 -16.81 8.55
CA THR A 29 2.96 -15.77 8.65
C THR A 29 2.81 -14.88 9.88
N LEU A 30 1.67 -14.96 10.60
CA LEU A 30 1.34 -14.03 11.67
C LEU A 30 2.19 -14.25 12.93
N GLY A 31 2.75 -13.15 13.45
CA GLY A 31 3.47 -13.10 14.73
C GLY A 31 4.95 -13.49 14.64
N PRO A 32 5.70 -13.39 15.76
CA PRO A 32 7.16 -13.51 15.78
C PRO A 32 7.68 -14.92 15.49
N LYS A 33 6.84 -15.93 15.57
CA LYS A 33 7.14 -17.32 15.15
C LYS A 33 6.37 -17.72 13.88
N GLY A 34 5.86 -16.73 13.14
CA GLY A 34 5.29 -16.91 11.81
C GLY A 34 6.32 -17.44 10.82
N ARG A 35 5.84 -18.09 9.76
CA ARG A 35 6.66 -18.74 8.74
C ARG A 35 6.41 -18.14 7.37
N ASN A 36 7.40 -18.21 6.50
CA ASN A 36 7.27 -17.76 5.13
C ASN A 36 6.43 -18.70 4.27
N VAL A 37 5.82 -18.14 3.24
CA VAL A 37 5.14 -18.86 2.16
C VAL A 37 6.00 -18.77 0.90
N VAL A 38 6.06 -19.85 0.14
CA VAL A 38 6.76 -19.88 -1.15
C VAL A 38 5.72 -19.77 -2.25
N LEU A 39 5.89 -18.76 -3.10
CA LEU A 39 5.02 -18.45 -4.23
C LEU A 39 5.73 -18.83 -5.53
N ASP A 40 5.07 -19.60 -6.37
CA ASP A 40 5.56 -19.90 -7.72
C ASP A 40 5.45 -18.66 -8.61
N LYS A 41 6.43 -18.46 -9.46
CA LYS A 41 6.42 -17.36 -10.44
C LYS A 41 6.55 -17.94 -11.84
N SER A 42 5.74 -17.46 -12.76
CA SER A 42 5.77 -17.90 -14.17
C SER A 42 7.14 -17.69 -14.82
N PHE A 43 7.93 -16.76 -14.33
CA PHE A 43 9.29 -16.47 -14.77
C PHE A 43 10.17 -16.12 -13.56
N GLY A 44 11.40 -16.64 -13.54
CA GLY A 44 12.37 -16.35 -12.48
C GLY A 44 12.35 -17.36 -11.34
N THR A 45 12.88 -16.96 -10.19
CA THR A 45 12.91 -17.80 -8.97
C THR A 45 11.61 -17.66 -8.17
N PRO A 46 11.17 -18.72 -7.46
CA PRO A 46 10.05 -18.61 -6.53
C PRO A 46 10.27 -17.49 -5.52
N LEU A 47 9.20 -16.77 -5.21
CA LEU A 47 9.23 -15.72 -4.19
C LEU A 47 8.98 -16.34 -2.81
N ILE A 48 9.87 -16.06 -1.86
CA ILE A 48 9.68 -16.44 -0.45
C ILE A 48 9.31 -15.16 0.30
N THR A 49 8.14 -15.16 0.95
CA THR A 49 7.64 -13.97 1.64
C THR A 49 6.75 -14.32 2.82
N ASN A 50 6.63 -13.39 3.78
CA ASN A 50 5.67 -13.41 4.87
C ASN A 50 4.65 -12.26 4.75
N ASP A 51 4.75 -11.43 3.70
CA ASP A 51 3.78 -10.36 3.46
C ASP A 51 2.41 -10.91 3.04
N GLY A 52 1.40 -10.61 3.88
CA GLY A 52 0.05 -11.14 3.70
C GLY A 52 -0.65 -10.66 2.43
N VAL A 53 -0.43 -9.42 1.97
CA VAL A 53 -1.07 -8.91 0.76
C VAL A 53 -0.47 -9.54 -0.49
N THR A 54 0.85 -9.70 -0.54
CA THR A 54 1.54 -10.38 -1.65
C THR A 54 1.08 -11.82 -1.77
N ILE A 55 1.02 -12.55 -0.64
CA ILE A 55 0.53 -13.94 -0.63
C ILE A 55 -0.93 -14.00 -1.10
N ALA A 56 -1.80 -13.16 -0.56
CA ALA A 56 -3.21 -13.17 -0.93
C ALA A 56 -3.42 -12.89 -2.42
N LYS A 57 -2.72 -11.93 -3.01
CA LYS A 57 -2.83 -11.54 -4.43
C LYS A 57 -2.50 -12.69 -5.38
N GLU A 58 -1.52 -13.52 -5.05
CA GLU A 58 -1.05 -14.63 -5.92
C GLU A 58 -2.00 -15.83 -5.94
N ILE A 59 -2.88 -15.99 -4.94
CA ILE A 59 -3.75 -17.17 -4.87
C ILE A 59 -4.92 -17.02 -5.83
N GLU A 60 -4.96 -17.82 -6.89
CA GLU A 60 -6.10 -18.02 -7.77
C GLU A 60 -6.62 -19.45 -7.67
N LEU A 61 -7.95 -19.61 -7.59
CA LEU A 61 -8.59 -20.91 -7.45
C LEU A 61 -9.28 -21.32 -8.74
N GLU A 62 -9.20 -22.62 -9.09
CA GLU A 62 -9.82 -23.16 -10.31
C GLU A 62 -11.35 -23.08 -10.29
N ASP A 63 -11.96 -23.39 -9.14
CA ASP A 63 -13.40 -23.26 -8.93
C ASP A 63 -13.77 -21.76 -8.89
N THR A 64 -14.57 -21.34 -9.85
CA THR A 64 -14.93 -19.91 -9.99
C THR A 64 -15.70 -19.37 -8.78
N PHE A 65 -16.53 -20.19 -8.12
CA PHE A 65 -17.27 -19.79 -6.93
C PHE A 65 -16.38 -19.65 -5.70
N GLU A 66 -15.45 -20.59 -5.51
CA GLU A 66 -14.43 -20.47 -4.47
C GLU A 66 -13.54 -19.26 -4.72
N ASN A 67 -13.15 -19.04 -5.99
CA ASN A 67 -12.31 -17.90 -6.35
C ASN A 67 -13.00 -16.54 -6.07
N MET A 68 -14.34 -16.45 -6.18
CA MET A 68 -15.06 -15.25 -5.76
C MET A 68 -14.91 -14.99 -4.25
N GLY A 69 -14.99 -16.02 -3.41
CA GLY A 69 -14.70 -15.90 -1.98
C GLY A 69 -13.26 -15.49 -1.70
N ALA A 70 -12.31 -16.08 -2.40
CA ALA A 70 -10.91 -15.71 -2.36
C ALA A 70 -10.68 -14.24 -2.72
N GLN A 71 -11.30 -13.74 -3.78
CA GLN A 71 -11.19 -12.32 -4.21
C GLN A 71 -11.69 -11.34 -3.15
N LEU A 72 -12.76 -11.67 -2.42
CA LEU A 72 -13.24 -10.82 -1.33
C LEU A 72 -12.23 -10.70 -0.17
N VAL A 73 -11.54 -11.76 0.18
CA VAL A 73 -10.48 -11.71 1.21
C VAL A 73 -9.25 -10.98 0.69
N LYS A 74 -8.89 -11.17 -0.59
CA LYS A 74 -7.84 -10.36 -1.22
C LYS A 74 -8.15 -8.87 -1.14
N GLU A 75 -9.41 -8.48 -1.32
CA GLU A 75 -9.82 -7.07 -1.19
C GLU A 75 -9.62 -6.56 0.24
N VAL A 76 -9.88 -7.39 1.28
CA VAL A 76 -9.60 -7.01 2.68
C VAL A 76 -8.12 -6.68 2.86
N ALA A 77 -7.23 -7.58 2.41
CA ALA A 77 -5.79 -7.37 2.50
C ALA A 77 -5.33 -6.12 1.72
N ALA A 78 -5.78 -5.98 0.46
CA ALA A 78 -5.42 -4.85 -0.40
C ALA A 78 -5.90 -3.50 0.19
N LYS A 79 -7.15 -3.41 0.66
CA LYS A 79 -7.67 -2.18 1.29
C LYS A 79 -6.96 -1.82 2.58
N THR A 80 -6.54 -2.82 3.35
CA THR A 80 -5.78 -2.57 4.58
C THR A 80 -4.38 -2.04 4.23
N ASN A 81 -3.74 -2.61 3.22
CA ASN A 81 -2.48 -2.12 2.69
C ASN A 81 -2.60 -0.67 2.18
N ASP A 82 -3.63 -0.36 1.38
CA ASP A 82 -3.85 0.99 0.83
C ASP A 82 -4.00 2.06 1.91
N VAL A 83 -4.65 1.73 3.05
CA VAL A 83 -4.96 2.69 4.13
C VAL A 83 -3.84 2.80 5.16
N ALA A 84 -3.23 1.68 5.51
CA ALA A 84 -2.32 1.59 6.65
C ALA A 84 -0.92 1.07 6.29
N GLY A 85 -0.75 0.48 5.11
CA GLY A 85 0.51 -0.05 4.62
C GLY A 85 1.04 -1.29 5.35
N ASP A 86 0.29 -1.79 6.35
CA ASP A 86 0.62 -2.94 7.17
C ASP A 86 -0.68 -3.57 7.73
N GLY A 87 -0.57 -4.71 8.45
CA GLY A 87 -1.70 -5.39 9.11
C GLY A 87 -2.57 -6.23 8.18
N THR A 88 -2.12 -6.53 6.98
CA THR A 88 -2.86 -7.27 5.95
C THR A 88 -3.18 -8.70 6.38
N THR A 89 -2.24 -9.37 7.05
CA THR A 89 -2.43 -10.71 7.64
C THR A 89 -3.47 -10.67 8.76
N THR A 90 -3.38 -9.71 9.66
CA THR A 90 -4.35 -9.52 10.75
C THR A 90 -5.77 -9.29 10.23
N ALA A 91 -5.91 -8.43 9.21
CA ALA A 91 -7.20 -8.16 8.57
C ALA A 91 -7.81 -9.41 7.93
N THR A 92 -6.99 -10.22 7.28
CA THR A 92 -7.39 -11.50 6.66
C THR A 92 -7.86 -12.51 7.71
N VAL A 93 -7.14 -12.62 8.84
CA VAL A 93 -7.51 -13.51 9.97
C VAL A 93 -8.82 -13.07 10.61
N LEU A 94 -9.01 -11.76 10.83
CA LEU A 94 -10.26 -11.21 11.37
C LEU A 94 -11.43 -11.47 10.40
N ALA A 95 -11.25 -11.25 9.10
CA ALA A 95 -12.28 -11.50 8.10
C ALA A 95 -12.70 -12.98 8.09
N GLN A 96 -11.74 -13.90 8.12
CA GLN A 96 -11.99 -15.34 8.20
C GLN A 96 -12.81 -15.69 9.46
N ALA A 97 -12.39 -15.18 10.62
CA ALA A 97 -13.07 -15.45 11.89
C ALA A 97 -14.52 -14.95 11.89
N ILE A 98 -14.76 -13.75 11.36
CA ILE A 98 -16.10 -13.15 11.25
C ILE A 98 -16.98 -13.95 10.28
N ILE A 99 -16.44 -14.33 9.12
CA ILE A 99 -17.18 -15.09 8.11
C ILE A 99 -17.55 -16.46 8.65
N ASN A 100 -16.58 -17.21 9.20
CA ASN A 100 -16.82 -18.57 9.71
C ASN A 100 -17.84 -18.57 10.88
N GLU A 101 -17.78 -17.61 11.79
CA GLU A 101 -18.76 -17.50 12.86
C GLU A 101 -20.13 -17.01 12.35
N GLY A 102 -20.12 -16.08 11.39
CA GLY A 102 -21.34 -15.61 10.72
C GLY A 102 -22.07 -16.72 9.96
N MET A 103 -21.36 -17.58 9.24
CA MET A 103 -21.94 -18.71 8.51
C MET A 103 -22.64 -19.71 9.42
N LYS A 104 -22.11 -19.98 10.63
CA LYS A 104 -22.77 -20.83 11.63
C LYS A 104 -24.12 -20.23 12.08
N ASN A 105 -24.15 -18.93 12.30
CA ASN A 105 -25.37 -18.24 12.73
C ASN A 105 -26.40 -18.13 11.60
N LEU A 106 -25.96 -17.94 10.34
CA LEU A 106 -26.85 -17.99 9.18
C LEU A 106 -27.48 -19.38 8.99
N ALA A 107 -26.68 -20.44 9.17
CA ALA A 107 -27.18 -21.83 9.14
C ALA A 107 -28.21 -22.08 10.26
N ALA A 108 -28.12 -21.39 11.39
CA ALA A 108 -29.09 -21.43 12.48
C ALA A 108 -30.35 -20.56 12.22
N GLY A 109 -30.43 -19.84 11.08
CA GLY A 109 -31.59 -19.08 10.67
C GLY A 109 -31.58 -17.59 11.04
N ALA A 110 -30.44 -17.03 11.47
CA ALA A 110 -30.31 -15.61 11.77
C ALA A 110 -30.45 -14.76 10.49
N ASN A 111 -31.04 -13.58 10.62
CA ASN A 111 -31.23 -12.64 9.52
C ASN A 111 -29.94 -11.83 9.26
N PRO A 112 -29.28 -12.02 8.09
CA PRO A 112 -28.00 -11.39 7.83
C PRO A 112 -28.03 -9.86 7.76
N ILE A 113 -29.16 -9.29 7.31
CA ILE A 113 -29.32 -7.82 7.23
C ILE A 113 -29.39 -7.20 8.64
N VAL A 114 -30.02 -7.90 9.57
CA VAL A 114 -30.10 -7.45 10.98
C VAL A 114 -28.75 -7.68 11.68
N MET A 115 -28.13 -8.86 11.48
CA MET A 115 -26.78 -9.16 11.99
C MET A 115 -25.76 -8.10 11.57
N ARG A 116 -25.78 -7.65 10.31
CA ARG A 116 -24.89 -6.61 9.79
C ARG A 116 -24.94 -5.32 10.62
N LYS A 117 -26.11 -4.92 11.13
CA LYS A 117 -26.26 -3.74 11.99
C LYS A 117 -25.55 -3.93 13.32
N GLY A 118 -25.70 -5.10 13.92
CA GLY A 118 -25.01 -5.45 15.17
C GLY A 118 -23.50 -5.52 15.00
N MET A 119 -23.03 -6.14 13.91
CA MET A 119 -21.60 -6.20 13.57
C MET A 119 -20.99 -4.79 13.44
N LYS A 120 -21.71 -3.87 12.79
CA LYS A 120 -21.24 -2.48 12.65
C LYS A 120 -21.15 -1.78 14.02
N LYS A 121 -22.15 -1.89 14.89
CA LYS A 121 -22.12 -1.29 16.23
C LYS A 121 -20.97 -1.83 17.08
N ALA A 122 -20.71 -3.13 17.00
CA ALA A 122 -19.61 -3.78 17.70
C ALA A 122 -18.25 -3.30 17.18
N MET A 123 -18.10 -3.22 15.87
CA MET A 123 -16.89 -2.69 15.21
C MET A 123 -16.65 -1.23 15.63
N ASP A 124 -17.68 -0.37 15.56
CA ASP A 124 -17.55 1.05 15.91
C ASP A 124 -17.10 1.21 17.38
N ALA A 125 -17.63 0.40 18.30
CA ALA A 125 -17.25 0.41 19.71
C ALA A 125 -15.79 -0.05 19.91
N ALA A 126 -15.36 -1.11 19.25
CA ALA A 126 -13.96 -1.58 19.30
C ALA A 126 -12.99 -0.54 18.76
N VAL A 127 -13.32 0.07 17.61
CA VAL A 127 -12.49 1.12 16.97
C VAL A 127 -12.38 2.35 17.87
N GLU A 128 -13.47 2.76 18.52
CA GLU A 128 -13.46 3.89 19.45
C GLU A 128 -12.57 3.60 20.67
N ASP A 129 -12.63 2.39 21.21
CA ASP A 129 -11.80 1.97 22.33
C ASP A 129 -10.30 1.92 21.95
N ILE A 130 -9.97 1.33 20.80
CA ILE A 130 -8.60 1.31 20.25
C ILE A 130 -8.05 2.74 20.12
N LYS A 131 -8.86 3.68 19.59
CA LYS A 131 -8.45 5.08 19.46
C LYS A 131 -8.24 5.77 20.81
N LYS A 132 -9.03 5.44 21.81
CA LYS A 132 -8.88 6.00 23.19
C LYS A 132 -7.61 5.51 23.87
N GLU A 133 -7.26 4.24 23.68
CA GLU A 133 -6.06 3.62 24.24
C GLU A 133 -4.77 4.04 23.52
N ALA A 134 -4.89 4.62 22.32
CA ALA A 134 -3.74 5.00 21.50
C ALA A 134 -2.86 6.06 22.18
N LYS A 135 -1.57 5.79 22.28
CA LYS A 135 -0.54 6.69 22.82
C LYS A 135 0.25 7.32 21.69
N LYS A 136 0.43 8.64 21.74
CA LYS A 136 1.24 9.35 20.73
C LYS A 136 2.69 8.87 20.75
N VAL A 137 3.25 8.67 19.56
CA VAL A 137 4.67 8.35 19.40
C VAL A 137 5.48 9.64 19.52
N ASN A 138 6.43 9.66 20.45
CA ASN A 138 7.28 10.80 20.72
C ASN A 138 8.75 10.39 20.64
N GLY A 139 9.48 11.00 19.70
CA GLY A 139 10.93 10.86 19.58
C GLY A 139 11.39 9.60 18.83
N ARG A 140 12.67 9.65 18.45
CA ARG A 140 13.36 8.67 17.62
C ARG A 140 13.31 7.23 18.19
N GLU A 141 13.49 7.08 19.52
CA GLU A 141 13.53 5.76 20.16
C GLU A 141 12.21 4.98 19.98
N GLN A 142 11.06 5.66 20.12
CA GLN A 142 9.76 5.01 19.91
C GLN A 142 9.50 4.69 18.44
N ILE A 143 9.94 5.56 17.53
CA ILE A 143 9.90 5.33 16.08
C ILE A 143 10.71 4.08 15.73
N ALA A 144 11.95 3.97 16.25
CA ALA A 144 12.80 2.81 16.02
C ALA A 144 12.16 1.50 16.53
N LYS A 145 11.51 1.53 17.70
CA LYS A 145 10.79 0.36 18.23
C LYS A 145 9.62 -0.07 17.36
N VAL A 146 8.81 0.88 16.86
CA VAL A 146 7.71 0.56 15.93
C VAL A 146 8.24 -0.13 14.68
N ALA A 147 9.25 0.48 14.05
CA ALA A 147 9.84 -0.05 12.84
C ALA A 147 10.52 -1.41 13.06
N ALA A 148 11.23 -1.58 14.18
CA ALA A 148 11.88 -2.84 14.54
C ALA A 148 10.88 -3.99 14.74
N ILE A 149 9.74 -3.73 15.35
CA ILE A 149 8.67 -4.73 15.53
C ILE A 149 8.08 -5.15 14.18
N SER A 150 7.74 -4.19 13.33
CA SER A 150 7.18 -4.48 12.00
C SER A 150 8.17 -5.24 11.12
N ALA A 151 9.44 -4.83 11.11
CA ALA A 151 10.50 -5.51 10.38
C ALA A 151 11.02 -6.80 11.03
N SER A 152 10.71 -7.06 12.31
CA SER A 152 11.35 -8.10 13.12
C SER A 152 12.89 -7.99 13.12
N ASP A 153 13.42 -6.74 13.04
CA ASP A 153 14.85 -6.45 12.93
C ASP A 153 15.17 -5.07 13.52
N GLU A 154 16.03 -5.03 14.56
CA GLU A 154 16.41 -3.80 15.24
C GLU A 154 17.21 -2.86 14.33
N THR A 155 18.04 -3.39 13.43
CA THR A 155 18.86 -2.60 12.51
C THR A 155 17.97 -1.84 11.52
N VAL A 156 16.93 -2.49 11.00
CA VAL A 156 15.92 -1.87 10.17
C VAL A 156 15.18 -0.78 10.93
N GLY A 157 14.85 -1.04 12.21
CA GLY A 157 14.18 -0.06 13.07
C GLY A 157 14.98 1.23 13.24
N GLU A 158 16.27 1.11 13.56
CA GLU A 158 17.17 2.25 13.68
C GLU A 158 17.31 3.03 12.37
N MET A 159 17.42 2.32 11.24
CA MET A 159 17.57 2.95 9.91
C MET A 159 16.33 3.74 9.49
N VAL A 160 15.15 3.19 9.72
CA VAL A 160 13.88 3.91 9.45
C VAL A 160 13.75 5.13 10.35
N ALA A 161 14.10 5.03 11.62
CA ALA A 161 14.08 6.16 12.55
C ALA A 161 15.06 7.26 12.13
N ASP A 162 16.28 6.90 11.71
CA ASP A 162 17.28 7.83 11.18
C ASP A 162 16.80 8.51 9.90
N ALA A 163 16.15 7.76 9.01
CA ALA A 163 15.56 8.31 7.80
C ALA A 163 14.48 9.36 8.14
N MET A 164 13.57 9.03 9.08
CA MET A 164 12.51 9.95 9.52
C MET A 164 13.03 11.18 10.27
N GLU A 165 14.14 11.07 10.98
CA GLU A 165 14.77 12.21 11.64
C GLU A 165 15.47 13.15 10.65
N LYS A 166 16.13 12.59 9.61
CA LYS A 166 16.84 13.35 8.58
C LYS A 166 15.92 14.12 7.64
N VAL A 167 14.74 13.58 7.37
CA VAL A 167 13.73 14.30 6.58
C VAL A 167 12.79 15.05 7.51
N SER A 168 12.24 16.17 7.05
CA SER A 168 11.21 16.91 7.81
C SER A 168 9.94 16.05 7.98
N LYS A 169 8.97 16.51 8.79
CA LYS A 169 7.69 15.79 8.98
C LYS A 169 6.95 15.48 7.69
N ASP A 170 7.15 16.31 6.68
CA ASP A 170 6.58 16.16 5.33
C ASP A 170 7.60 15.58 4.34
N GLY A 171 8.75 15.11 4.83
CA GLY A 171 9.82 14.56 4.02
C GLY A 171 9.52 13.17 3.49
N VAL A 172 10.08 12.88 2.34
CA VAL A 172 9.85 11.62 1.60
C VAL A 172 10.94 10.61 1.92
N ILE A 173 10.53 9.38 2.16
CA ILE A 173 11.43 8.24 2.30
C ILE A 173 11.06 7.24 1.23
N THR A 174 12.04 6.84 0.40
CA THR A 174 11.90 5.81 -0.63
C THR A 174 12.80 4.63 -0.31
N ILE A 175 12.40 3.45 -0.80
CA ILE A 175 13.17 2.22 -0.65
C ILE A 175 13.52 1.72 -2.04
N GLU A 176 14.81 1.63 -2.33
CA GLU A 176 15.36 1.20 -3.60
C GLU A 176 16.23 -0.04 -3.42
N GLU A 177 16.52 -0.74 -4.51
CA GLU A 177 17.44 -1.86 -4.51
C GLU A 177 18.88 -1.35 -4.62
N SER A 178 19.77 -1.84 -3.75
CA SER A 178 21.20 -1.55 -3.84
C SER A 178 21.87 -2.46 -4.87
N LYS A 179 22.92 -1.94 -5.51
CA LYS A 179 23.84 -2.75 -6.31
C LYS A 179 24.94 -3.41 -5.48
N THR A 180 24.97 -3.10 -4.17
CA THR A 180 25.93 -3.67 -3.20
C THR A 180 25.23 -4.63 -2.25
N MET A 181 26.01 -5.38 -1.47
CA MET A 181 25.45 -6.27 -0.44
C MET A 181 25.07 -5.52 0.85
N GLN A 182 25.37 -4.24 0.95
CA GLN A 182 25.09 -3.45 2.15
C GLN A 182 23.84 -2.60 1.96
N THR A 183 23.05 -2.49 3.03
CA THR A 183 21.93 -1.54 3.10
C THR A 183 22.45 -0.19 3.58
N GLU A 184 22.12 0.88 2.86
CA GLU A 184 22.63 2.23 3.09
C GLU A 184 21.48 3.23 3.12
N LEU A 185 21.63 4.30 3.92
CA LEU A 185 20.69 5.42 3.99
C LEU A 185 21.36 6.68 3.44
N ASP A 186 20.87 7.17 2.32
CA ASP A 186 21.28 8.41 1.70
C ASP A 186 20.21 9.49 1.81
N LEU A 187 20.64 10.74 1.96
CA LEU A 187 19.76 11.91 1.79
C LEU A 187 20.13 12.58 0.47
N VAL A 188 19.18 12.63 -0.44
CA VAL A 188 19.35 13.20 -1.78
C VAL A 188 18.36 14.32 -2.05
N GLU A 189 18.68 15.16 -3.04
CA GLU A 189 17.75 16.17 -3.51
C GLU A 189 16.59 15.51 -4.25
N GLY A 190 15.37 15.96 -3.95
CA GLY A 190 14.18 15.34 -4.55
C GLY A 190 12.89 16.01 -4.08
N MET A 191 11.80 15.62 -4.71
CA MET A 191 10.48 16.17 -4.42
C MET A 191 9.37 15.16 -4.65
N GLN A 192 8.35 15.19 -3.79
CA GLN A 192 7.08 14.51 -4.02
C GLN A 192 5.97 15.53 -4.29
N PHE A 193 5.05 15.17 -5.19
CA PHE A 193 3.81 15.90 -5.40
C PHE A 193 2.63 14.96 -5.64
N ASP A 194 1.44 15.41 -5.25
CA ASP A 194 0.17 14.68 -5.22
C ASP A 194 -0.49 14.58 -6.61
N ARG A 195 0.20 13.98 -7.56
CA ARG A 195 -0.33 13.62 -8.88
C ARG A 195 0.28 12.29 -9.32
N GLY A 196 -0.58 11.32 -9.59
CA GLY A 196 -0.17 10.02 -10.09
C GLY A 196 -0.28 9.90 -11.61
N TYR A 197 -0.05 8.69 -12.10
CA TYR A 197 -0.10 8.40 -13.54
C TYR A 197 -1.50 8.60 -14.13
N LEU A 198 -1.57 9.03 -15.39
CA LEU A 198 -2.84 9.25 -16.10
C LEU A 198 -3.53 7.94 -16.51
N SER A 199 -2.81 6.85 -16.55
CA SER A 199 -3.36 5.53 -16.89
C SER A 199 -2.56 4.42 -16.22
N ALA A 200 -3.27 3.43 -15.65
CA ALA A 200 -2.66 2.24 -15.08
C ALA A 200 -1.80 1.45 -16.08
N TYR A 201 -2.10 1.55 -17.37
CA TYR A 201 -1.26 0.95 -18.42
C TYR A 201 0.14 1.55 -18.53
N MET A 202 0.42 2.65 -17.83
CA MET A 202 1.75 3.27 -17.73
C MET A 202 2.60 2.68 -16.60
N CYS A 203 2.05 1.82 -15.74
CA CYS A 203 2.80 1.13 -14.69
C CYS A 203 3.88 0.22 -15.29
N THR A 204 5.05 0.17 -14.65
CA THR A 204 6.13 -0.77 -14.95
C THR A 204 6.03 -2.01 -14.09
N ASP A 205 5.48 -1.86 -12.88
CA ASP A 205 5.13 -2.92 -11.94
C ASP A 205 3.61 -2.97 -11.80
N MET A 206 3.00 -3.99 -12.37
CA MET A 206 1.54 -4.17 -12.35
C MET A 206 1.05 -4.78 -11.02
N GLU A 207 1.92 -5.44 -10.26
CA GLU A 207 1.57 -6.00 -8.95
C GLU A 207 1.41 -4.88 -7.91
N LYS A 208 2.36 -3.94 -7.90
CA LYS A 208 2.33 -2.76 -7.02
C LYS A 208 1.54 -1.58 -7.60
N MET A 209 1.12 -1.66 -8.87
CA MET A 209 0.49 -0.55 -9.58
C MET A 209 1.35 0.73 -9.57
N GLU A 210 2.65 0.57 -9.80
CA GLU A 210 3.65 1.63 -9.78
C GLU A 210 4.41 1.70 -11.11
N ALA A 211 4.87 2.89 -11.45
CA ALA A 211 5.81 3.10 -12.55
C ALA A 211 7.14 3.60 -12.00
N ASN A 212 8.19 2.81 -12.18
CA ASN A 212 9.56 3.13 -11.77
C ASN A 212 10.41 3.40 -13.01
N LEU A 213 10.92 4.61 -13.11
CA LEU A 213 11.79 5.04 -14.21
C LEU A 213 13.19 5.34 -13.65
N GLU A 214 14.20 4.62 -14.11
CA GLU A 214 15.61 4.90 -13.82
C GLU A 214 16.20 5.80 -14.90
N ASP A 215 16.95 6.81 -14.52
CA ASP A 215 17.59 7.80 -15.37
C ASP A 215 16.67 8.42 -16.46
N PRO A 216 15.40 8.81 -16.11
CA PRO A 216 14.48 9.34 -17.09
C PRO A 216 14.84 10.74 -17.55
N TYR A 217 14.43 11.07 -18.77
CA TYR A 217 14.22 12.45 -19.19
C TYR A 217 12.86 12.95 -18.67
N ILE A 218 12.75 14.23 -18.36
CA ILE A 218 11.56 14.84 -17.77
C ILE A 218 11.15 16.04 -18.63
N LEU A 219 10.00 15.93 -19.30
CA LEU A 219 9.37 17.03 -20.02
C LEU A 219 8.40 17.74 -19.09
N ILE A 220 8.54 19.05 -18.96
CA ILE A 220 7.71 19.89 -18.10
C ILE A 220 7.01 20.96 -18.93
N THR A 221 5.68 21.00 -18.89
CA THR A 221 4.89 21.99 -19.59
C THR A 221 3.63 22.42 -18.79
N ASP A 222 3.24 23.66 -18.94
CA ASP A 222 1.96 24.16 -18.42
C ASP A 222 0.81 24.01 -19.43
N LYS A 223 1.12 23.45 -20.62
CA LYS A 223 0.16 23.22 -21.70
C LYS A 223 -0.54 21.88 -21.56
N LYS A 224 -1.71 21.78 -22.15
CA LYS A 224 -2.46 20.57 -22.36
C LYS A 224 -1.99 19.88 -23.64
N ILE A 225 -1.76 18.57 -23.59
CA ILE A 225 -1.29 17.79 -24.71
C ILE A 225 -2.42 16.90 -25.22
N SER A 226 -3.01 17.25 -26.35
CA SER A 226 -4.08 16.48 -27.00
C SER A 226 -3.65 15.84 -28.32
N ASN A 227 -2.65 16.43 -28.99
CA ASN A 227 -2.13 15.99 -30.27
C ASN A 227 -0.72 15.41 -30.11
N ILE A 228 -0.50 14.18 -30.56
CA ILE A 228 0.81 13.52 -30.49
C ILE A 228 1.87 14.20 -31.37
N GLN A 229 1.45 14.89 -32.43
CA GLN A 229 2.36 15.59 -33.36
C GLN A 229 3.23 16.63 -32.63
N ASP A 230 2.70 17.26 -31.58
CA ASP A 230 3.42 18.25 -30.81
C ASP A 230 4.60 17.66 -30.02
N LEU A 231 4.56 16.37 -29.73
CA LEU A 231 5.61 15.63 -29.02
C LEU A 231 6.60 14.90 -29.92
N LEU A 232 6.33 14.77 -31.24
CA LEU A 232 7.14 13.95 -32.14
C LEU A 232 8.65 14.26 -32.07
N PRO A 233 9.11 15.52 -32.05
CA PRO A 233 10.54 15.81 -32.01
C PRO A 233 11.24 15.24 -30.78
N VAL A 234 10.57 15.29 -29.63
CA VAL A 234 11.07 14.71 -28.37
C VAL A 234 11.00 13.18 -28.42
N LEU A 235 9.85 12.62 -28.80
CA LEU A 235 9.62 11.18 -28.82
C LEU A 235 10.57 10.44 -29.76
N GLU A 236 10.87 11.00 -30.96
CA GLU A 236 11.82 10.41 -31.87
C GLU A 236 13.23 10.28 -31.26
N ASN A 237 13.67 11.29 -30.52
CA ASN A 237 14.97 11.28 -29.87
C ASN A 237 14.98 10.28 -28.67
N ILE A 238 13.90 10.23 -27.89
CA ILE A 238 13.74 9.26 -26.80
C ILE A 238 13.77 7.82 -27.32
N VAL A 239 13.03 7.54 -28.41
CA VAL A 239 13.04 6.22 -29.07
C VAL A 239 14.42 5.85 -29.60
N LYS A 240 15.09 6.76 -30.29
CA LYS A 240 16.44 6.53 -30.83
C LYS A 240 17.48 6.24 -29.76
N SER A 241 17.37 6.90 -28.61
CA SER A 241 18.30 6.72 -27.47
C SER A 241 17.93 5.54 -26.56
N GLY A 242 16.74 4.95 -26.71
CA GLY A 242 16.22 3.93 -25.78
C GLY A 242 15.95 4.48 -24.37
N ALA A 243 15.81 5.79 -24.23
CA ALA A 243 15.65 6.45 -22.95
C ALA A 243 14.19 6.34 -22.42
N LYS A 244 14.03 6.58 -21.12
CA LYS A 244 12.74 6.64 -20.44
C LYS A 244 12.28 8.09 -20.35
N LEU A 245 10.97 8.35 -20.42
CA LEU A 245 10.40 9.69 -20.40
C LEU A 245 9.31 9.83 -19.34
N LEU A 246 9.43 10.85 -18.48
CA LEU A 246 8.34 11.37 -17.68
C LEU A 246 7.79 12.63 -18.35
N ILE A 247 6.48 12.72 -18.51
CA ILE A 247 5.78 13.92 -18.99
C ILE A 247 4.99 14.52 -17.85
N ILE A 248 5.29 15.76 -17.46
CA ILE A 248 4.52 16.54 -16.50
C ILE A 248 3.84 17.67 -17.28
N ALA A 249 2.54 17.59 -17.47
CA ALA A 249 1.76 18.51 -18.28
C ALA A 249 0.49 18.96 -17.55
N GLU A 250 -0.16 20.03 -17.98
CA GLU A 250 -1.48 20.40 -17.43
C GLU A 250 -2.45 19.21 -17.53
N ASP A 251 -2.51 18.60 -18.69
CA ASP A 251 -3.18 17.32 -18.95
C ASP A 251 -2.59 16.65 -20.19
N VAL A 252 -2.72 15.32 -20.28
CA VAL A 252 -2.46 14.57 -21.52
C VAL A 252 -3.70 13.75 -21.83
N GLU A 253 -4.33 13.99 -22.98
CA GLU A 253 -5.63 13.37 -23.29
C GLU A 253 -5.76 12.99 -24.76
N GLY A 254 -6.89 12.36 -25.10
CA GLY A 254 -7.30 12.07 -26.45
C GLY A 254 -6.32 11.18 -27.20
N GLU A 255 -5.97 11.60 -28.41
CA GLU A 255 -5.07 10.87 -29.30
C GLU A 255 -3.64 10.75 -28.71
N ALA A 256 -3.15 11.82 -28.08
CA ALA A 256 -1.81 11.83 -27.49
C ALA A 256 -1.67 10.74 -26.42
N LEU A 257 -2.59 10.70 -25.45
CA LEU A 257 -2.57 9.70 -24.38
C LEU A 257 -2.67 8.27 -24.93
N THR A 258 -3.60 8.04 -25.85
CA THR A 258 -3.81 6.72 -26.46
C THR A 258 -2.56 6.25 -27.19
N THR A 259 -1.93 7.12 -27.97
CA THR A 259 -0.71 6.80 -28.73
C THR A 259 0.46 6.49 -27.82
N LEU A 260 0.65 7.25 -26.73
CA LEU A 260 1.69 6.99 -25.75
C LEU A 260 1.50 5.60 -25.09
N ILE A 261 0.27 5.28 -24.67
CA ILE A 261 -0.06 3.98 -24.07
C ILE A 261 0.20 2.83 -25.03
N VAL A 262 -0.28 2.93 -26.27
CA VAL A 262 -0.12 1.87 -27.29
C VAL A 262 1.36 1.60 -27.58
N ASN A 263 2.18 2.65 -27.73
CA ASN A 263 3.61 2.48 -28.00
C ASN A 263 4.35 1.91 -26.78
N LYS A 264 3.99 2.32 -25.56
CA LYS A 264 4.54 1.73 -24.34
C LYS A 264 4.19 0.24 -24.24
N LEU A 265 2.95 -0.15 -24.50
CA LEU A 265 2.51 -1.55 -24.49
C LEU A 265 3.19 -2.40 -25.57
N ARG A 266 3.52 -1.81 -26.71
CA ARG A 266 4.32 -2.45 -27.77
C ARG A 266 5.81 -2.54 -27.43
N GLY A 267 6.25 -1.97 -26.31
CA GLY A 267 7.66 -1.95 -25.93
C GLY A 267 8.53 -1.00 -26.77
N THR A 268 7.94 -0.06 -27.52
CA THR A 268 8.68 0.89 -28.36
C THR A 268 9.53 1.83 -27.51
N PHE A 269 8.99 2.32 -26.38
CA PHE A 269 9.69 3.13 -25.40
C PHE A 269 8.94 3.13 -24.05
N GLN A 270 9.63 3.52 -22.99
CA GLN A 270 9.02 3.65 -21.66
C GLN A 270 8.63 5.11 -21.42
N VAL A 271 7.35 5.33 -21.14
CA VAL A 271 6.79 6.66 -20.88
C VAL A 271 5.78 6.60 -19.76
N VAL A 272 5.80 7.63 -18.91
CA VAL A 272 4.76 7.89 -17.90
C VAL A 272 4.34 9.35 -18.05
N ALA A 273 3.04 9.59 -18.02
CA ALA A 273 2.48 10.93 -18.05
C ALA A 273 1.68 11.19 -16.77
N VAL A 274 1.92 12.35 -16.17
CA VAL A 274 1.27 12.81 -14.94
C VAL A 274 0.75 14.24 -15.12
N LYS A 275 -0.28 14.61 -14.35
CA LYS A 275 -0.75 16.00 -14.33
C LYS A 275 0.19 16.87 -13.53
N ALA A 276 0.38 18.10 -13.98
CA ALA A 276 1.09 19.11 -13.22
C ALA A 276 0.41 19.39 -11.87
N PRO A 277 1.18 19.50 -10.79
CA PRO A 277 0.63 19.81 -9.47
C PRO A 277 0.11 21.26 -9.38
N GLY A 278 -0.91 21.47 -8.55
CA GLY A 278 -1.52 22.79 -8.35
C GLY A 278 -2.43 23.26 -9.48
N TYR A 279 -2.92 24.50 -9.36
CA TYR A 279 -3.81 25.16 -10.32
C TYR A 279 -3.39 26.63 -10.50
N GLY A 280 -3.64 27.20 -11.69
CA GLY A 280 -3.36 28.60 -11.98
C GLY A 280 -1.89 28.98 -11.74
N ASP A 281 -1.64 30.13 -11.11
CA ASP A 281 -0.28 30.63 -10.85
C ASP A 281 0.54 29.71 -9.94
N ARG A 282 -0.12 29.00 -9.03
CA ARG A 282 0.56 27.98 -8.20
C ARG A 282 1.13 26.83 -9.03
N ARG A 283 0.40 26.36 -10.04
CA ARG A 283 0.90 25.34 -10.96
C ARG A 283 2.20 25.80 -11.62
N LYS A 284 2.22 27.04 -12.10
CA LYS A 284 3.40 27.63 -12.74
C LYS A 284 4.60 27.66 -11.78
N GLU A 285 4.37 28.08 -10.55
CA GLU A 285 5.43 28.13 -9.54
C GLU A 285 5.94 26.73 -9.14
N MET A 286 5.04 25.74 -9.01
CA MET A 286 5.44 24.35 -8.75
C MET A 286 6.18 23.73 -9.94
N LEU A 287 5.78 24.01 -11.17
CA LEU A 287 6.50 23.57 -12.37
C LEU A 287 7.90 24.18 -12.44
N LYS A 288 8.08 25.45 -12.04
CA LYS A 288 9.39 26.07 -11.91
C LYS A 288 10.25 25.40 -10.85
N ASP A 289 9.67 25.05 -9.70
CA ASP A 289 10.38 24.35 -8.62
C ASP A 289 10.87 22.98 -9.10
N ILE A 290 10.02 22.22 -9.82
CA ILE A 290 10.38 20.91 -10.41
C ILE A 290 11.45 21.10 -11.50
N ALA A 291 11.32 22.13 -12.33
CA ALA A 291 12.28 22.41 -13.39
C ALA A 291 13.68 22.71 -12.83
N ILE A 292 13.78 23.56 -11.81
CA ILE A 292 15.05 23.87 -11.15
C ILE A 292 15.65 22.62 -10.50
N LEU A 293 14.81 21.78 -9.84
CA LEU A 293 15.26 20.55 -9.23
C LEU A 293 15.86 19.56 -10.24
N THR A 294 15.29 19.50 -11.45
CA THR A 294 15.65 18.51 -12.47
C THR A 294 16.57 19.05 -13.55
N GLY A 295 16.84 20.36 -13.55
CA GLY A 295 17.59 21.05 -14.61
C GLY A 295 16.79 21.19 -15.92
N ALA A 296 15.45 21.16 -15.85
CA ALA A 296 14.57 21.31 -17.00
C ALA A 296 14.28 22.79 -17.32
N GLN A 297 13.81 23.01 -18.52
CA GLN A 297 13.13 24.24 -18.92
C GLN A 297 11.62 24.00 -19.02
N VAL A 298 10.81 24.83 -18.36
CA VAL A 298 9.36 24.76 -18.50
C VAL A 298 8.95 25.20 -19.89
N VAL A 299 8.32 24.32 -20.67
CA VAL A 299 7.76 24.67 -21.98
C VAL A 299 6.41 25.35 -21.76
N SER A 300 6.38 26.68 -21.84
CA SER A 300 5.18 27.47 -21.61
C SER A 300 4.96 28.55 -22.67
N GLU A 301 3.68 28.93 -22.86
CA GLU A 301 3.30 29.97 -23.80
C GLU A 301 3.82 31.35 -23.35
N GLU A 302 3.89 31.60 -22.04
CA GLU A 302 4.43 32.84 -21.49
C GLU A 302 5.92 33.06 -21.83
N LEU A 303 6.67 31.97 -21.98
CA LEU A 303 8.06 32.00 -22.42
C LEU A 303 8.23 31.95 -23.95
N GLY A 304 7.13 31.93 -24.68
CA GLY A 304 7.13 31.85 -26.14
C GLY A 304 7.59 30.47 -26.68
N LEU A 305 7.54 29.43 -25.84
CA LEU A 305 7.99 28.09 -26.19
C LEU A 305 6.81 27.22 -26.63
N GLU A 306 6.99 26.49 -27.73
CA GLU A 306 6.01 25.50 -28.20
C GLU A 306 6.56 24.08 -28.03
N LEU A 307 5.65 23.13 -27.77
CA LEU A 307 6.02 21.72 -27.57
C LEU A 307 6.76 21.13 -28.80
N LYS A 308 6.37 21.53 -30.00
CA LYS A 308 7.02 21.09 -31.25
C LYS A 308 8.47 21.55 -31.39
N ASP A 309 8.87 22.60 -30.67
CA ASP A 309 10.22 23.17 -30.71
C ASP A 309 11.10 22.67 -29.55
N THR A 310 10.58 21.73 -28.74
CA THR A 310 11.29 21.20 -27.58
C THR A 310 12.47 20.34 -28.01
N SER A 311 13.67 20.69 -27.53
CA SER A 311 14.90 19.90 -27.73
C SER A 311 15.21 19.03 -26.49
N MET A 312 16.10 18.05 -26.65
CA MET A 312 16.55 17.20 -25.54
C MET A 312 17.26 17.98 -24.43
N GLU A 313 17.86 19.11 -24.72
CA GLU A 313 18.55 19.99 -23.77
C GLU A 313 17.59 20.73 -22.84
N MET A 314 16.33 20.86 -23.25
CA MET A 314 15.28 21.49 -22.45
C MET A 314 14.66 20.51 -21.45
N LEU A 315 14.93 19.20 -21.61
CA LEU A 315 14.40 18.16 -20.75
C LEU A 315 15.23 18.07 -19.45
N GLY A 316 14.54 17.93 -18.34
CA GLY A 316 15.17 17.64 -17.05
C GLY A 316 15.62 16.20 -16.95
N ARG A 317 16.37 15.94 -15.89
CA ARG A 317 16.89 14.61 -15.56
C ARG A 317 16.76 14.35 -14.06
N ALA A 318 16.58 13.11 -13.71
CA ALA A 318 16.69 12.62 -12.33
C ALA A 318 17.31 11.22 -12.36
N LYS A 319 17.82 10.76 -11.22
CA LYS A 319 18.34 9.41 -11.09
C LYS A 319 17.21 8.36 -11.11
N SER A 320 16.14 8.62 -10.39
CA SER A 320 14.93 7.80 -10.48
C SER A 320 13.65 8.64 -10.32
N VAL A 321 12.56 8.12 -10.88
CA VAL A 321 11.21 8.65 -10.67
C VAL A 321 10.28 7.48 -10.37
N LYS A 322 9.56 7.59 -9.25
CA LYS A 322 8.51 6.65 -8.86
C LYS A 322 7.15 7.33 -8.99
N VAL A 323 6.24 6.72 -9.73
CA VAL A 323 4.87 7.23 -9.91
C VAL A 323 3.88 6.17 -9.45
N THR A 324 3.03 6.53 -8.50
CA THR A 324 1.92 5.72 -8.03
C THR A 324 0.60 6.21 -8.65
N LYS A 325 -0.51 5.69 -8.20
CA LYS A 325 -1.84 6.18 -8.60
C LYS A 325 -2.09 7.63 -8.18
N ASP A 326 -1.54 8.04 -7.05
CA ASP A 326 -1.87 9.32 -6.41
C ASP A 326 -0.67 10.29 -6.35
N ASP A 327 0.56 9.78 -6.38
CA ASP A 327 1.78 10.55 -6.16
C ASP A 327 2.85 10.35 -7.22
N THR A 328 3.69 11.36 -7.40
CA THR A 328 4.95 11.30 -8.16
C THR A 328 6.10 11.72 -7.27
N ILE A 329 7.14 10.90 -7.19
CA ILE A 329 8.36 11.14 -6.42
C ILE A 329 9.54 11.23 -7.39
N ILE A 330 10.22 12.36 -7.40
CA ILE A 330 11.46 12.59 -8.14
C ILE A 330 12.61 12.45 -7.14
N VAL A 331 13.54 11.55 -7.43
CA VAL A 331 14.67 11.23 -6.55
C VAL A 331 15.97 11.63 -7.24
N ASP A 332 16.82 12.37 -6.54
CA ASP A 332 18.14 12.81 -7.01
C ASP A 332 18.03 13.54 -8.37
N GLY A 333 17.31 14.68 -8.34
CA GLY A 333 17.19 15.56 -9.50
C GLY A 333 18.55 16.14 -9.89
N LEU A 334 18.84 16.18 -11.20
CA LEU A 334 20.14 16.62 -11.71
C LEU A 334 20.20 18.13 -12.01
N GLY A 335 19.41 18.95 -11.30
CA GLY A 335 19.47 20.40 -11.35
C GLY A 335 20.72 20.97 -10.69
N ASP A 336 21.00 22.25 -10.96
CA ASP A 336 22.12 22.95 -10.33
C ASP A 336 21.82 23.25 -8.84
N LYS A 337 22.70 22.79 -7.94
CA LYS A 337 22.55 22.95 -6.49
C LYS A 337 22.46 24.40 -6.05
N LYS A 338 23.14 25.29 -6.76
CA LYS A 338 23.09 26.72 -6.46
C LYS A 338 21.72 27.30 -6.82
N GLU A 339 21.18 26.94 -7.99
CA GLU A 339 19.85 27.38 -8.41
C GLU A 339 18.76 26.87 -7.46
N ILE A 340 18.88 25.62 -6.98
CA ILE A 340 17.98 25.05 -5.95
C ILE A 340 18.08 25.86 -4.65
N SER A 341 19.30 26.15 -4.18
CA SER A 341 19.52 26.95 -2.96
C SER A 341 18.98 28.37 -3.09
N ASP A 342 19.20 29.01 -4.23
CA ASP A 342 18.70 30.36 -4.53
C ASP A 342 17.16 30.37 -4.56
N ARG A 343 16.54 29.33 -5.12
CA ARG A 343 15.08 29.17 -5.13
C ARG A 343 14.51 28.97 -3.73
N VAL A 344 15.16 28.15 -2.91
CA VAL A 344 14.80 27.99 -1.48
C VAL A 344 14.87 29.32 -0.73
N ALA A 345 15.93 30.11 -0.97
CA ALA A 345 16.08 31.43 -0.37
C ALA A 345 14.97 32.40 -0.83
N GLN A 346 14.59 32.37 -2.12
CA GLN A 346 13.49 33.16 -2.67
C GLN A 346 12.15 32.80 -2.00
N ILE A 347 11.83 31.51 -1.86
CA ILE A 347 10.58 31.08 -1.19
C ILE A 347 10.57 31.53 0.28
N LYS A 348 11.70 31.42 0.99
CA LYS A 348 11.84 31.91 2.37
C LYS A 348 11.62 33.44 2.47
N GLY A 349 12.11 34.20 1.50
CA GLY A 349 11.86 35.64 1.40
C GLY A 349 10.36 35.94 1.24
N GLN A 350 9.70 35.29 0.30
CA GLN A 350 8.25 35.42 0.09
C GLN A 350 7.44 35.03 1.34
N LEU A 351 7.87 34.00 2.06
CA LEU A 351 7.23 33.54 3.30
C LEU A 351 7.33 34.63 4.42
N ALA A 352 8.45 35.32 4.47
CA ALA A 352 8.64 36.42 5.45
C ALA A 352 7.82 37.67 5.15
N GLU A 353 7.55 37.93 3.88
CA GLU A 353 6.84 39.16 3.43
C GLU A 353 5.31 38.98 3.38
N THR A 354 4.81 37.73 3.18
CA THR A 354 3.37 37.50 3.04
C THR A 354 2.63 37.66 4.37
N THR A 355 1.46 38.34 4.31
CA THR A 355 0.56 38.53 5.46
C THR A 355 -0.63 37.58 5.46
N SER A 356 -0.85 36.86 4.35
CA SER A 356 -1.94 35.91 4.18
C SER A 356 -1.58 34.58 4.82
N ASP A 357 -2.36 34.10 5.78
CA ASP A 357 -2.13 32.79 6.43
C ASP A 357 -2.22 31.64 5.45
N PHE A 358 -3.11 31.73 4.46
CA PHE A 358 -3.25 30.77 3.40
C PHE A 358 -2.01 30.71 2.48
N ASP A 359 -1.46 31.88 2.10
CA ASP A 359 -0.24 31.92 1.28
C ASP A 359 0.98 31.46 2.07
N LYS A 360 1.03 31.76 3.38
CA LYS A 360 2.06 31.21 4.28
C LYS A 360 2.06 29.70 4.28
N GLU A 361 0.88 29.10 4.47
CA GLU A 361 0.75 27.62 4.46
C GLU A 361 1.26 27.04 3.14
N LYS A 362 0.88 27.63 2.00
CA LYS A 362 1.28 27.12 0.69
C LYS A 362 2.76 27.35 0.36
N LEU A 363 3.34 28.46 0.81
CA LEU A 363 4.77 28.68 0.70
C LEU A 363 5.58 27.75 1.61
N GLN A 364 5.07 27.44 2.81
CA GLN A 364 5.67 26.46 3.70
C GLN A 364 5.65 25.05 3.08
N GLU A 365 4.52 24.66 2.48
CA GLU A 365 4.40 23.38 1.76
C GLU A 365 5.43 23.28 0.62
N ARG A 366 5.56 24.30 -0.22
CA ARG A 366 6.55 24.33 -1.30
C ARG A 366 7.99 24.29 -0.77
N LEU A 367 8.26 25.05 0.29
CA LEU A 367 9.56 25.07 0.94
C LEU A 367 9.92 23.68 1.49
N ALA A 368 8.98 23.02 2.16
CA ALA A 368 9.19 21.69 2.71
C ALA A 368 9.49 20.67 1.60
N LYS A 369 8.74 20.72 0.49
CA LYS A 369 8.93 19.84 -0.67
C LYS A 369 10.28 20.04 -1.37
N LEU A 370 10.75 21.29 -1.53
CA LEU A 370 12.00 21.58 -2.23
C LEU A 370 13.24 21.45 -1.34
N ALA A 371 13.14 21.87 -0.07
CA ALA A 371 14.27 21.89 0.86
C ALA A 371 14.40 20.60 1.71
N GLY A 372 13.33 19.80 1.80
CA GLY A 372 13.28 18.60 2.65
C GLY A 372 14.10 17.43 2.11
N GLY A 373 14.36 17.38 0.82
CA GLY A 373 15.02 16.27 0.17
C GLY A 373 14.21 14.95 0.23
N VAL A 374 14.85 13.89 -0.21
CA VAL A 374 14.33 12.52 -0.15
C VAL A 374 15.36 11.63 0.56
N ALA A 375 14.94 10.94 1.61
CA ALA A 375 15.76 9.89 2.20
C ALA A 375 15.58 8.60 1.37
N VAL A 376 16.68 8.06 0.88
CA VAL A 376 16.69 6.84 0.07
C VAL A 376 17.34 5.73 0.88
N ILE A 377 16.57 4.72 1.24
CA ILE A 377 17.08 3.49 1.83
C ILE A 377 17.37 2.52 0.69
N ARG A 378 18.66 2.26 0.42
CA ARG A 378 19.07 1.27 -0.58
C ARG A 378 19.31 -0.06 0.10
N VAL A 379 18.40 -1.00 -0.17
CA VAL A 379 18.45 -2.33 0.43
C VAL A 379 19.41 -3.21 -0.33
N GLY A 380 20.46 -3.70 0.35
CA GLY A 380 21.44 -4.62 -0.19
C GLY A 380 21.30 -6.02 0.41
N ALA A 381 21.56 -7.05 -0.39
CA ALA A 381 21.63 -8.44 0.07
C ALA A 381 22.53 -9.28 -0.84
N ALA A 382 22.85 -10.51 -0.41
CA ALA A 382 23.71 -11.40 -1.17
C ALA A 382 22.99 -12.04 -2.37
N THR A 383 21.68 -12.20 -2.30
CA THR A 383 20.85 -12.81 -3.36
C THR A 383 19.64 -11.93 -3.69
N GLU A 384 19.14 -12.07 -4.91
CA GLU A 384 17.94 -11.35 -5.36
C GLU A 384 16.70 -11.69 -4.51
N THR A 385 16.56 -12.96 -4.10
CA THR A 385 15.44 -13.40 -3.25
C THR A 385 15.50 -12.73 -1.87
N GLU A 386 16.68 -12.70 -1.24
CA GLU A 386 16.89 -12.04 0.05
C GLU A 386 16.67 -10.52 -0.06
N MET A 387 17.14 -9.91 -1.14
CA MET A 387 16.97 -8.47 -1.36
C MET A 387 15.49 -8.08 -1.50
N LYS A 388 14.71 -8.86 -2.26
CA LYS A 388 13.27 -8.63 -2.42
C LYS A 388 12.52 -8.77 -1.09
N GLU A 389 12.85 -9.80 -0.30
CA GLU A 389 12.25 -10.01 1.02
C GLU A 389 12.60 -8.85 1.97
N ALA A 390 13.88 -8.48 2.04
CA ALA A 390 14.34 -7.39 2.89
C ALA A 390 13.71 -6.03 2.49
N LYS A 391 13.52 -5.80 1.18
CA LYS A 391 12.83 -4.61 0.67
C LYS A 391 11.37 -4.55 1.11
N LEU A 392 10.61 -5.65 0.97
CA LEU A 392 9.21 -5.71 1.40
C LEU A 392 9.11 -5.46 2.91
N ARG A 393 9.95 -6.10 3.72
CA ARG A 393 10.00 -5.92 5.16
C ARG A 393 10.33 -4.47 5.57
N MET A 394 11.22 -3.80 4.82
CA MET A 394 11.55 -2.40 5.05
C MET A 394 10.37 -1.48 4.67
N GLU A 395 9.65 -1.78 3.59
CA GLU A 395 8.45 -1.06 3.16
C GLU A 395 7.35 -1.15 4.25
N ASP A 396 7.11 -2.34 4.80
CA ASP A 396 6.16 -2.56 5.89
C ASP A 396 6.56 -1.76 7.15
N ALA A 397 7.83 -1.82 7.54
CA ALA A 397 8.35 -1.06 8.68
C ALA A 397 8.17 0.45 8.53
N LEU A 398 8.43 0.99 7.35
CA LEU A 398 8.23 2.42 7.06
C LEU A 398 6.76 2.80 7.13
N ASN A 399 5.87 1.99 6.55
CA ASN A 399 4.44 2.26 6.54
C ASN A 399 3.83 2.14 7.95
N ALA A 400 4.19 1.11 8.71
CA ALA A 400 3.79 0.95 10.11
C ALA A 400 4.23 2.16 10.95
N THR A 401 5.45 2.64 10.72
CA THR A 401 5.99 3.79 11.44
C THR A 401 5.23 5.09 11.11
N ARG A 402 4.92 5.33 9.84
CA ARG A 402 4.07 6.46 9.42
C ARG A 402 2.69 6.39 10.06
N ALA A 403 2.06 5.21 10.04
CA ALA A 403 0.78 4.98 10.67
C ALA A 403 0.80 5.24 12.20
N ALA A 404 1.90 4.86 12.88
CA ALA A 404 2.10 5.10 14.30
C ALA A 404 2.32 6.58 14.65
N VAL A 405 3.04 7.31 13.81
CA VAL A 405 3.23 8.77 13.99
C VAL A 405 1.90 9.51 13.79
N GLU A 406 1.06 9.04 12.86
CA GLU A 406 -0.24 9.66 12.53
C GLU A 406 -1.28 9.47 13.64
N GLU A 407 -1.51 8.24 14.10
CA GLU A 407 -2.61 7.92 15.03
C GLU A 407 -2.15 7.36 16.40
N GLY A 408 -0.84 7.22 16.60
CA GLY A 408 -0.31 6.65 17.84
C GLY A 408 -0.18 5.13 17.82
N ILE A 409 0.20 4.58 18.96
CA ILE A 409 0.47 3.16 19.18
C ILE A 409 -0.43 2.57 20.26
N VAL A 410 -0.73 1.29 20.13
CA VAL A 410 -1.47 0.48 21.11
C VAL A 410 -0.66 -0.76 21.51
N ALA A 411 -1.12 -1.51 22.49
CA ALA A 411 -0.55 -2.81 22.83
C ALA A 411 -0.62 -3.76 21.64
N GLY A 412 0.50 -4.29 21.22
CA GLY A 412 0.64 -5.12 20.02
C GLY A 412 0.27 -6.58 20.21
N GLY A 413 0.57 -7.40 19.20
CA GLY A 413 0.38 -8.84 19.26
C GLY A 413 -1.07 -9.29 19.43
N GLY A 414 -2.04 -8.52 18.92
CA GLY A 414 -3.47 -8.81 19.06
C GLY A 414 -4.06 -8.42 20.43
N THR A 415 -3.24 -7.94 21.36
CA THR A 415 -3.67 -7.58 22.74
C THR A 415 -4.71 -6.46 22.74
N ALA A 416 -4.56 -5.45 21.89
CA ALA A 416 -5.51 -4.33 21.78
C ALA A 416 -6.93 -4.81 21.44
N TYR A 417 -7.09 -5.84 20.59
CA TYR A 417 -8.39 -6.41 20.26
C TYR A 417 -9.04 -7.11 21.47
N ILE A 418 -8.24 -7.86 22.24
CA ILE A 418 -8.74 -8.54 23.46
C ILE A 418 -9.24 -7.53 24.49
N HIS A 419 -8.55 -6.40 24.64
CA HIS A 419 -8.97 -5.36 25.57
C HIS A 419 -10.20 -4.61 25.04
N ALA A 420 -10.24 -4.28 23.76
CA ALA A 420 -11.40 -3.65 23.11
C ALA A 420 -12.66 -4.54 23.16
N ALA A 421 -12.50 -5.87 23.30
CA ALA A 421 -13.63 -6.79 23.45
C ALA A 421 -14.51 -6.45 24.67
N LYS A 422 -13.96 -5.82 25.73
CA LYS A 422 -14.74 -5.36 26.89
C LYS A 422 -15.75 -4.27 26.51
N ALA A 423 -15.37 -3.33 25.64
CA ALA A 423 -16.29 -2.30 25.13
C ALA A 423 -17.38 -2.94 24.25
N VAL A 424 -17.00 -3.91 23.42
CA VAL A 424 -17.94 -4.65 22.56
C VAL A 424 -18.89 -5.50 23.37
N GLU A 425 -18.47 -6.10 24.48
CA GLU A 425 -19.34 -6.86 25.40
C GLU A 425 -20.50 -5.98 25.92
N GLY A 426 -20.22 -4.71 26.23
CA GLY A 426 -21.26 -3.74 26.61
C GLY A 426 -22.31 -3.56 25.50
N VAL A 427 -21.87 -3.48 24.25
CA VAL A 427 -22.77 -3.39 23.09
C VAL A 427 -23.59 -4.68 22.94
N VAL A 428 -22.97 -5.85 23.03
CA VAL A 428 -23.67 -7.16 22.96
C VAL A 428 -24.77 -7.26 24.01
N LYS A 429 -24.50 -6.80 25.25
CA LYS A 429 -25.49 -6.81 26.36
C LYS A 429 -26.65 -5.84 26.13
N SER A 430 -26.45 -4.77 25.35
CA SER A 430 -27.48 -3.75 25.08
C SER A 430 -28.39 -4.09 23.88
N LEU A 431 -28.06 -5.13 23.11
CA LEU A 431 -28.78 -5.52 21.89
C LEU A 431 -29.59 -6.80 22.13
N GLU A 432 -30.59 -7.03 21.24
CA GLU A 432 -31.45 -8.21 21.24
C GLU A 432 -31.53 -8.87 19.86
N GLY A 433 -31.98 -10.13 19.83
CA GLY A 433 -32.21 -10.89 18.59
C GLY A 433 -30.98 -10.98 17.69
N ASP A 434 -31.18 -10.91 16.39
CA ASP A 434 -30.12 -11.07 15.39
C ASP A 434 -29.12 -9.91 15.39
N GLU A 435 -29.48 -8.74 15.89
CA GLU A 435 -28.54 -7.63 16.06
C GLU A 435 -27.52 -7.95 17.16
N LYS A 436 -27.98 -8.56 18.26
CA LYS A 436 -27.08 -9.09 19.31
C LYS A 436 -26.16 -10.18 18.77
N THR A 437 -26.71 -11.09 17.95
CA THR A 437 -25.95 -12.16 17.29
C THR A 437 -24.83 -11.56 16.43
N GLY A 438 -25.15 -10.53 15.63
CA GLY A 438 -24.15 -9.84 14.82
C GLY A 438 -23.02 -9.20 15.65
N ALA A 439 -23.36 -8.56 16.77
CA ALA A 439 -22.35 -7.99 17.66
C ALA A 439 -21.50 -9.07 18.34
N ALA A 440 -22.10 -10.21 18.73
CA ALA A 440 -21.40 -11.34 19.33
C ALA A 440 -20.41 -12.01 18.37
N ILE A 441 -20.70 -12.04 17.06
CA ILE A 441 -19.76 -12.53 16.03
C ILE A 441 -18.48 -11.70 16.03
N VAL A 442 -18.59 -10.36 16.02
CA VAL A 442 -17.42 -9.49 16.07
C VAL A 442 -16.69 -9.65 17.40
N TYR A 443 -17.39 -9.67 18.53
CA TYR A 443 -16.81 -9.91 19.85
C TYR A 443 -15.89 -11.14 19.85
N LYS A 444 -16.37 -12.26 19.33
CA LYS A 444 -15.62 -13.50 19.27
C LYS A 444 -14.45 -13.43 18.27
N ALA A 445 -14.64 -12.74 17.15
CA ALA A 445 -13.59 -12.61 16.14
C ALA A 445 -12.39 -11.78 16.61
N LEU A 446 -12.56 -10.88 17.59
CA LEU A 446 -11.45 -10.09 18.18
C LEU A 446 -10.38 -10.97 18.84
N GLU A 447 -10.70 -12.20 19.20
CA GLU A 447 -9.75 -13.17 19.77
C GLU A 447 -8.79 -13.74 18.71
N ALA A 448 -9.20 -13.77 17.44
CA ALA A 448 -8.53 -14.51 16.39
C ALA A 448 -7.07 -14.11 16.16
N PRO A 449 -6.65 -12.83 16.15
CA PRO A 449 -5.25 -12.47 15.95
C PRO A 449 -4.32 -13.05 17.01
N LEU A 450 -4.62 -12.82 18.30
CA LEU A 450 -3.81 -13.35 19.41
C LEU A 450 -3.83 -14.87 19.44
N TYR A 451 -4.99 -15.48 19.20
CA TYR A 451 -5.15 -16.92 19.09
C TYR A 451 -4.20 -17.52 18.05
N ARG A 452 -4.12 -16.92 16.86
CA ARG A 452 -3.25 -17.40 15.77
C ARG A 452 -1.77 -17.18 16.05
N ILE A 453 -1.41 -16.06 16.66
CA ILE A 453 -0.03 -15.80 17.10
C ILE A 453 0.43 -16.91 18.06
N ALA A 454 -0.42 -17.28 19.03
CA ALA A 454 -0.13 -18.34 19.96
C ALA A 454 -0.02 -19.73 19.30
N GLU A 455 -0.94 -20.07 18.38
CA GLU A 455 -0.87 -21.32 17.60
C GLU A 455 0.41 -21.39 16.76
N ASN A 456 0.80 -20.32 16.07
CA ASN A 456 2.05 -20.27 15.30
C ASN A 456 3.30 -20.43 16.19
N ALA A 457 3.18 -20.07 17.46
CA ALA A 457 4.20 -20.33 18.48
C ALA A 457 4.18 -21.77 19.03
N GLY A 458 3.21 -22.61 18.62
CA GLY A 458 3.06 -23.98 19.10
C GLY A 458 2.33 -24.10 20.44
N LEU A 459 1.59 -23.07 20.83
CA LEU A 459 0.89 -22.97 22.12
C LEU A 459 -0.64 -23.07 21.93
N ASP A 460 -1.36 -23.36 23.02
CA ASP A 460 -2.83 -23.35 23.01
C ASP A 460 -3.34 -21.89 23.01
N GLY A 461 -3.88 -21.46 21.85
CA GLY A 461 -4.39 -20.10 21.68
C GLY A 461 -5.52 -19.76 22.64
N SER A 462 -6.40 -20.71 22.97
CA SER A 462 -7.53 -20.47 23.89
C SER A 462 -7.06 -20.14 25.30
N VAL A 463 -6.03 -20.83 25.79
CA VAL A 463 -5.45 -20.58 27.11
C VAL A 463 -4.82 -19.20 27.17
N ILE A 464 -4.08 -18.82 26.11
CA ILE A 464 -3.41 -17.51 26.04
C ILE A 464 -4.44 -16.38 25.98
N VAL A 465 -5.44 -16.48 25.11
CA VAL A 465 -6.51 -15.48 24.98
C VAL A 465 -7.23 -15.26 26.30
N ASN A 466 -7.64 -16.33 26.99
CA ASN A 466 -8.34 -16.22 28.28
C ASN A 466 -7.48 -15.50 29.34
N LYS A 467 -6.20 -15.87 29.46
CA LYS A 467 -5.29 -15.22 30.42
C LYS A 467 -5.08 -13.74 30.12
N VAL A 468 -4.97 -13.35 28.84
CA VAL A 468 -4.83 -11.93 28.46
C VAL A 468 -6.14 -11.17 28.72
N ALA A 469 -7.30 -11.79 28.49
CA ALA A 469 -8.61 -11.17 28.77
C ALA A 469 -8.82 -10.86 30.25
N GLU A 470 -8.30 -11.71 31.14
CA GLU A 470 -8.35 -11.52 32.59
C GLU A 470 -7.27 -10.58 33.13
N ALA A 471 -6.23 -10.30 32.36
CA ALA A 471 -5.10 -9.47 32.74
C ALA A 471 -5.47 -7.97 32.83
N LYS A 472 -4.56 -7.19 33.44
CA LYS A 472 -4.68 -5.72 33.45
C LYS A 472 -4.57 -5.15 32.06
N ALA A 473 -5.22 -4.01 31.81
CA ALA A 473 -5.09 -3.28 30.56
C ALA A 473 -3.60 -3.03 30.22
N GLY A 474 -3.22 -3.28 28.97
CA GLY A 474 -1.84 -3.19 28.48
C GLY A 474 -1.00 -4.46 28.69
N THR A 475 -1.45 -5.43 29.50
CA THR A 475 -0.76 -6.72 29.64
C THR A 475 -1.20 -7.66 28.51
N GLY A 476 -0.24 -8.21 27.78
CA GLY A 476 -0.45 -9.17 26.72
C GLY A 476 0.55 -10.33 26.80
N PHE A 477 0.65 -11.07 25.71
CA PHE A 477 1.52 -12.25 25.61
C PHE A 477 2.64 -12.02 24.61
N ASP A 478 3.89 -12.05 25.08
CA ASP A 478 5.08 -12.10 24.24
C ASP A 478 5.26 -13.52 23.71
N ALA A 479 4.85 -13.77 22.48
CA ALA A 479 4.92 -15.09 21.86
C ALA A 479 6.36 -15.52 21.51
N TYR A 480 7.32 -14.59 21.49
CA TYR A 480 8.72 -14.91 21.26
C TYR A 480 9.36 -15.51 22.53
N LYS A 481 9.15 -14.85 23.69
CA LYS A 481 9.67 -15.26 24.99
C LYS A 481 8.74 -16.20 25.76
N GLU A 482 7.50 -16.33 25.31
CA GLU A 482 6.43 -17.11 25.97
C GLU A 482 6.07 -16.61 27.37
N GLU A 483 6.06 -15.28 27.56
CA GLU A 483 5.81 -14.61 28.82
C GLU A 483 4.66 -13.60 28.75
N TYR A 484 3.98 -13.36 29.88
CA TYR A 484 2.99 -12.28 29.98
C TYR A 484 3.66 -11.00 30.48
N VAL A 485 3.57 -9.94 29.67
CA VAL A 485 4.31 -8.69 29.90
C VAL A 485 3.42 -7.46 29.66
N ASP A 486 3.83 -6.30 30.19
CA ASP A 486 3.29 -5.03 29.71
C ASP A 486 3.81 -4.81 28.28
N MET A 487 2.91 -4.87 27.30
CA MET A 487 3.26 -4.87 25.89
C MET A 487 3.96 -3.57 25.49
N VAL A 488 3.46 -2.43 25.95
CA VAL A 488 4.03 -1.13 25.58
C VAL A 488 5.42 -0.93 26.20
N GLN A 489 5.61 -1.30 27.47
CA GLN A 489 6.92 -1.21 28.13
C GLN A 489 7.94 -2.19 27.52
N SER A 490 7.48 -3.37 27.12
CA SER A 490 8.33 -4.38 26.45
C SER A 490 8.61 -4.05 24.99
N GLY A 491 8.04 -2.97 24.46
CA GLY A 491 8.23 -2.54 23.08
C GLY A 491 7.35 -3.28 22.07
N ILE A 492 6.48 -4.21 22.50
CA ILE A 492 5.57 -4.95 21.61
C ILE A 492 4.33 -4.09 21.37
N ILE A 493 4.37 -3.33 20.28
CA ILE A 493 3.41 -2.26 19.98
C ILE A 493 2.94 -2.37 18.53
N ASP A 494 1.67 -2.04 18.29
CA ASP A 494 1.09 -1.94 16.95
C ASP A 494 0.60 -0.51 16.69
N PRO A 495 0.68 0.01 15.45
CA PRO A 495 0.06 1.28 15.12
C PRO A 495 -1.47 1.22 15.27
N ALA A 496 -2.06 2.20 15.94
CA ALA A 496 -3.52 2.25 16.13
C ALA A 496 -4.27 2.29 14.80
N LYS A 497 -3.73 3.00 13.80
CA LYS A 497 -4.29 3.08 12.45
C LYS A 497 -4.34 1.70 11.78
N VAL A 498 -3.28 0.91 11.90
CA VAL A 498 -3.21 -0.47 11.36
C VAL A 498 -4.27 -1.34 12.05
N THR A 499 -4.26 -1.36 13.38
CA THR A 499 -5.17 -2.18 14.19
C THR A 499 -6.64 -1.89 13.89
N ARG A 500 -7.06 -0.62 13.89
CA ARG A 500 -8.46 -0.26 13.60
C ARG A 500 -8.87 -0.51 12.14
N SER A 501 -7.98 -0.21 11.18
CA SER A 501 -8.27 -0.37 9.75
C SER A 501 -8.43 -1.84 9.37
N ALA A 502 -7.61 -2.72 9.93
CA ALA A 502 -7.73 -4.16 9.76
C ALA A 502 -9.12 -4.67 10.19
N LEU A 503 -9.61 -4.24 11.37
CA LEU A 503 -10.93 -4.60 11.87
C LEU A 503 -12.06 -4.01 10.99
N GLN A 504 -11.95 -2.74 10.60
CA GLN A 504 -12.97 -2.07 9.79
C GLN A 504 -13.12 -2.75 8.42
N ASN A 505 -12.02 -3.05 7.74
CA ASN A 505 -12.03 -3.70 6.43
C ASN A 505 -12.53 -5.14 6.53
N ALA A 506 -12.11 -5.88 7.56
CA ALA A 506 -12.59 -7.24 7.83
C ALA A 506 -14.10 -7.29 8.03
N VAL A 507 -14.66 -6.43 8.90
CA VAL A 507 -16.11 -6.37 9.15
C VAL A 507 -16.87 -5.91 7.91
N SER A 508 -16.36 -4.94 7.16
CA SER A 508 -16.99 -4.44 5.93
C SER A 508 -17.20 -5.54 4.91
N VAL A 509 -16.15 -6.25 4.54
CA VAL A 509 -16.23 -7.32 3.54
C VAL A 509 -16.97 -8.54 4.08
N ALA A 510 -16.69 -8.97 5.31
CA ALA A 510 -17.37 -10.11 5.90
C ALA A 510 -18.89 -9.90 6.01
N SER A 511 -19.32 -8.72 6.47
CA SER A 511 -20.75 -8.41 6.56
C SER A 511 -21.45 -8.38 5.19
N THR A 512 -20.73 -7.98 4.15
CA THR A 512 -21.25 -7.99 2.77
C THR A 512 -21.38 -9.42 2.24
N LEU A 513 -20.36 -10.27 2.45
CA LEU A 513 -20.38 -11.67 2.07
C LEU A 513 -21.55 -12.41 2.78
N LEU A 514 -21.73 -12.20 4.07
CA LEU A 514 -22.81 -12.84 4.84
C LEU A 514 -24.21 -12.46 4.37
N THR A 515 -24.40 -11.31 3.71
CA THR A 515 -25.70 -10.91 3.11
C THR A 515 -25.93 -11.49 1.71
N THR A 516 -24.97 -12.23 1.15
CA THR A 516 -25.08 -12.81 -0.18
C THR A 516 -26.01 -14.02 -0.20
N GLU A 517 -26.99 -14.05 -1.12
CA GLU A 517 -27.92 -15.15 -1.32
C GLU A 517 -27.70 -15.90 -2.63
N ALA A 518 -27.20 -15.22 -3.66
CA ALA A 518 -26.93 -15.83 -4.96
C ALA A 518 -25.54 -15.40 -5.46
N VAL A 519 -24.85 -16.32 -6.11
CA VAL A 519 -23.56 -16.08 -6.77
C VAL A 519 -23.66 -16.47 -8.23
N VAL A 520 -23.26 -15.57 -9.13
CA VAL A 520 -23.37 -15.72 -10.59
C VAL A 520 -21.97 -15.78 -11.19
N ALA A 521 -21.57 -16.94 -11.67
CA ALA A 521 -20.28 -17.16 -12.33
C ALA A 521 -20.42 -17.20 -13.86
N THR A 522 -19.34 -16.84 -14.56
CA THR A 522 -19.25 -17.07 -16.00
C THR A 522 -18.74 -18.49 -16.25
N ILE A 523 -19.43 -19.27 -17.06
CA ILE A 523 -18.98 -20.61 -17.46
C ILE A 523 -17.75 -20.43 -18.35
N LYS A 524 -16.60 -21.01 -17.93
CA LYS A 524 -15.40 -21.06 -18.76
C LYS A 524 -15.68 -21.98 -19.94
N GLU A 525 -15.68 -21.46 -21.16
CA GLU A 525 -15.73 -22.28 -22.36
C GLU A 525 -14.40 -23.06 -22.47
N PRO A 526 -14.43 -24.38 -22.78
CA PRO A 526 -13.20 -25.11 -23.03
C PRO A 526 -12.48 -24.44 -24.20
N GLN A 527 -11.21 -24.09 -24.00
CA GLN A 527 -10.38 -23.58 -25.10
C GLN A 527 -10.41 -24.62 -26.22
N PRO A 528 -10.72 -24.25 -27.48
CA PRO A 528 -10.63 -25.17 -28.60
C PRO A 528 -9.19 -25.70 -28.63
N PRO A 529 -8.99 -27.02 -28.87
CA PRO A 529 -7.67 -27.59 -28.96
C PRO A 529 -6.90 -26.81 -30.02
N MET A 530 -5.69 -26.35 -29.68
CA MET A 530 -4.80 -25.74 -30.67
C MET A 530 -4.67 -26.69 -31.84
N PRO A 531 -4.86 -26.24 -33.10
CA PRO A 531 -4.70 -27.10 -34.26
C PRO A 531 -3.30 -27.73 -34.19
N ALA A 532 -3.27 -29.06 -34.16
CA ALA A 532 -2.03 -29.81 -34.20
C ALA A 532 -1.23 -29.30 -35.40
N GLY A 533 -0.08 -28.68 -35.14
CA GLY A 533 0.81 -28.20 -36.16
C GLY A 533 1.05 -29.33 -37.15
N ASN A 534 0.73 -29.08 -38.42
CA ASN A 534 0.90 -30.04 -39.50
C ASN A 534 2.42 -30.36 -39.63
N PRO A 535 2.89 -31.57 -39.30
CA PRO A 535 4.30 -31.92 -39.46
C PRO A 535 4.58 -32.32 -40.91
N GLY A 536 4.46 -31.39 -41.85
CA GLY A 536 4.59 -31.74 -43.25
C GLY A 536 4.73 -30.53 -44.15
N MET A 537 5.83 -29.80 -44.01
CA MET A 537 6.50 -29.13 -45.13
C MET A 537 7.99 -29.01 -44.78
N GLY A 538 8.64 -30.17 -44.80
CA GLY A 538 10.07 -30.25 -44.97
C GLY A 538 10.38 -30.09 -46.48
N MET A 539 11.31 -29.25 -46.74
CA MET A 539 12.24 -29.20 -47.89
C MET A 539 11.69 -29.54 -49.27
N MET A 540 11.58 -28.54 -50.11
CA MET A 540 12.21 -28.53 -51.44
C MET A 540 12.72 -27.13 -51.73
#